data_3ca3eae93c99f662ea92e38671cf1f4e
#
_entry.id   3ca3eae93c99f662ea92e38671cf1f4e
#
_cell.length_a   1.000
_cell.length_b   1.000
_cell.length_c   1.000
_cell.angle_alpha   90.00
_cell.angle_beta   90.00
_cell.angle_gamma   90.00
#
_symmetry.space_group_name_H-M   'P 1'
#
loop_
_entity.id
_entity.type
_entity.pdbx_description
1 polymer ?
#
loop_
_entity_poly.entity_id
_entity_poly.type
_entity_poly.pdbx_seq_one_letter_code
_entity_poly.pdbx_strand_id
1 'polypeptide(L)'
;MAGNEHRSRGRRRPPDTSWDRVAGWYDGWVGRRGSEYHRALAIPAVLDLLDPRPGESILDLGAGQGVLGPFIARAGSRYTGIDTSPRLVALARRRHGHLGRFLLGDAARLPTWAAAERGTHDAAVFMLSIQDMDPLEPVIASASWALRQRSRIVILMTHPAFRVPRHSGWGVDPTRKLVYRRLDGYLSPMAVPMKSVAGEPPTRSFHRPIGTYVNALASHGFAVDAMLELPDLPAAGRPAVARRSLAGNVDIPLFLGLRAIRT
;
A
#
# COMPACT_ATOMS: atom_id res chain seq x y z
N MET A 1 -49.09 11.60 -27.80
CA MET A 1 -48.76 11.36 -26.40
C MET A 1 -47.46 10.58 -26.38
N ALA A 2 -46.34 11.26 -26.16
CA ALA A 2 -45.02 10.64 -26.07
C ALA A 2 -44.60 10.62 -24.61
N GLY A 3 -44.57 9.43 -24.04
CA GLY A 3 -44.13 9.20 -22.66
C GLY A 3 -42.61 9.37 -22.51
N ASN A 4 -42.23 10.32 -21.69
CA ASN A 4 -40.85 10.65 -21.37
C ASN A 4 -40.37 9.72 -20.25
N GLU A 5 -39.73 8.61 -20.60
CA GLU A 5 -39.08 7.75 -19.61
C GLU A 5 -37.74 8.38 -19.16
N HIS A 6 -37.80 9.11 -18.07
CA HIS A 6 -36.64 9.52 -17.29
C HIS A 6 -36.01 8.25 -16.66
N ARG A 7 -35.09 7.62 -17.37
CA ARG A 7 -34.19 6.61 -16.78
C ARG A 7 -33.31 7.31 -15.75
N SER A 8 -33.60 7.11 -14.46
CA SER A 8 -32.76 7.48 -13.36
C SER A 8 -31.40 6.82 -13.56
N ARG A 9 -30.38 7.64 -13.81
CA ARG A 9 -28.97 7.19 -13.76
C ARG A 9 -28.68 6.72 -12.35
N GLY A 10 -28.81 5.41 -12.12
CA GLY A 10 -28.45 4.78 -10.86
C GLY A 10 -27.07 5.23 -10.43
N ARG A 11 -26.94 5.80 -9.25
CA ARG A 11 -25.66 6.08 -8.59
C ARG A 11 -24.89 4.77 -8.59
N ARG A 12 -23.84 4.66 -9.41
CA ARG A 12 -22.94 3.51 -9.36
C ARG A 12 -22.41 3.43 -7.93
N ARG A 13 -22.71 2.34 -7.27
CA ARG A 13 -22.15 2.01 -5.96
C ARG A 13 -20.63 2.18 -6.07
N PRO A 14 -19.95 2.87 -5.11
CA PRO A 14 -18.50 2.90 -5.08
C PRO A 14 -17.99 1.45 -5.08
N PRO A 15 -16.82 1.18 -5.68
CA PRO A 15 -16.26 -0.16 -5.69
C PRO A 15 -16.22 -0.70 -4.27
N ASP A 16 -16.77 -1.91 -4.10
CA ASP A 16 -16.83 -2.60 -2.82
C ASP A 16 -15.38 -2.92 -2.39
N THR A 17 -14.77 -1.99 -1.67
CA THR A 17 -13.45 -2.23 -1.13
C THR A 17 -13.61 -3.21 0.00
N SER A 18 -13.05 -4.38 -0.20
CA SER A 18 -13.03 -5.42 0.81
C SER A 18 -12.51 -4.92 2.18
N TRP A 19 -11.74 -3.83 2.22
CA TRP A 19 -11.17 -3.19 3.42
C TRP A 19 -12.20 -2.46 4.28
N ASP A 20 -13.26 -1.89 3.71
CA ASP A 20 -14.27 -1.19 4.52
C ASP A 20 -14.99 -2.13 5.49
N ARG A 21 -15.28 -3.35 5.06
CA ARG A 21 -15.95 -4.36 5.90
C ARG A 21 -15.11 -4.78 7.09
N VAL A 22 -13.79 -4.82 6.93
CA VAL A 22 -12.83 -5.24 7.98
C VAL A 22 -12.17 -4.05 8.69
N ALA A 23 -12.63 -2.82 8.44
CA ALA A 23 -12.01 -1.59 8.97
C ALA A 23 -11.88 -1.58 10.50
N GLY A 24 -12.87 -2.12 11.22
CA GLY A 24 -12.80 -2.20 12.69
C GLY A 24 -11.70 -3.16 13.19
N TRP A 25 -11.58 -4.32 12.55
CA TRP A 25 -10.49 -5.26 12.85
C TRP A 25 -9.13 -4.64 12.48
N TYR A 26 -9.02 -4.03 11.30
CA TYR A 26 -7.80 -3.39 10.84
C TYR A 26 -7.36 -2.29 11.80
N ASP A 27 -8.31 -1.47 12.26
CA ASP A 27 -8.05 -0.44 13.26
C ASP A 27 -7.53 -1.01 14.59
N GLY A 28 -8.11 -2.10 15.07
CA GLY A 28 -7.63 -2.80 16.27
C GLY A 28 -6.22 -3.33 16.12
N TRP A 29 -5.87 -3.84 14.92
CA TRP A 29 -4.55 -4.40 14.63
C TRP A 29 -3.49 -3.31 14.39
N VAL A 30 -3.81 -2.27 13.63
CA VAL A 30 -2.87 -1.18 13.30
C VAL A 30 -2.77 -0.17 14.44
N GLY A 31 -3.88 0.17 15.09
CA GLY A 31 -3.94 1.17 16.16
C GLY A 31 -3.65 2.59 15.67
N ARG A 32 -3.69 3.55 16.56
CA ARG A 32 -3.50 4.99 16.25
C ARG A 32 -2.11 5.34 15.70
N ARG A 33 -1.08 4.59 16.08
CA ARG A 33 0.34 4.88 15.78
C ARG A 33 0.94 3.93 14.76
N GLY A 34 0.15 3.05 14.16
CA GLY A 34 0.62 1.94 13.35
C GLY A 34 0.96 0.70 14.17
N SER A 35 0.88 -0.49 13.58
CA SER A 35 1.34 -1.74 14.17
C SER A 35 2.86 -1.71 14.40
N GLU A 36 3.40 -2.74 15.05
CA GLU A 36 4.85 -2.88 15.22
C GLU A 36 5.59 -2.80 13.88
N TYR A 37 5.09 -3.50 12.83
CA TYR A 37 5.64 -3.45 11.48
C TYR A 37 5.60 -2.05 10.86
N HIS A 38 4.53 -1.29 11.10
CA HIS A 38 4.46 0.09 10.63
C HIS A 38 5.54 0.95 11.29
N ARG A 39 5.68 0.85 12.61
CA ARG A 39 6.61 1.71 13.37
C ARG A 39 8.07 1.32 13.18
N ALA A 40 8.36 0.02 13.13
CA ALA A 40 9.75 -0.46 13.11
C ALA A 40 10.33 -0.55 11.70
N LEU A 41 9.50 -0.78 10.67
CA LEU A 41 9.96 -1.02 9.31
C LEU A 41 9.32 -0.09 8.28
N ALA A 42 7.97 -0.08 8.16
CA ALA A 42 7.31 0.54 7.02
C ALA A 42 7.45 2.08 7.02
N ILE A 43 7.15 2.73 8.14
CA ILE A 43 7.23 4.19 8.24
C ILE A 43 8.67 4.69 8.08
N PRO A 44 9.68 4.14 8.79
CA PRO A 44 11.06 4.56 8.58
C PRO A 44 11.53 4.39 7.13
N ALA A 45 11.25 3.25 6.49
CA ALA A 45 11.64 3.00 5.10
C ALA A 45 10.94 3.94 4.10
N VAL A 46 9.64 4.20 4.31
CA VAL A 46 8.91 5.16 3.49
C VAL A 46 9.48 6.57 3.64
N LEU A 47 9.80 7.01 4.86
CA LEU A 47 10.38 8.34 5.10
C LEU A 47 11.77 8.47 4.49
N ASP A 48 12.59 7.42 4.56
CA ASP A 48 13.92 7.39 3.94
C ASP A 48 13.84 7.51 2.42
N LEU A 49 13.00 6.70 1.77
CA LEU A 49 12.81 6.75 0.33
C LEU A 49 12.12 8.04 -0.14
N LEU A 50 11.17 8.53 0.65
CA LEU A 50 10.37 9.71 0.31
C LEU A 50 11.15 11.01 0.52
N ASP A 51 12.01 11.08 1.54
CA ASP A 51 12.77 12.28 1.93
C ASP A 51 11.87 13.55 1.89
N PRO A 52 10.80 13.60 2.71
CA PRO A 52 9.82 14.69 2.64
C PRO A 52 10.43 16.01 3.12
N ARG A 53 10.27 17.08 2.33
CA ARG A 53 10.84 18.40 2.62
C ARG A 53 9.77 19.40 3.02
N PRO A 54 10.12 20.40 3.86
CA PRO A 54 9.19 21.46 4.22
C PRO A 54 8.55 22.11 2.99
N GLY A 55 7.22 22.28 3.03
CA GLY A 55 6.45 22.90 1.95
C GLY A 55 6.03 21.96 0.82
N GLU A 56 6.61 20.76 0.70
CA GLU A 56 6.17 19.76 -0.29
C GLU A 56 4.73 19.31 -0.04
N SER A 57 4.08 18.86 -1.09
CA SER A 57 2.74 18.24 -1.05
C SER A 57 2.85 16.75 -1.32
N ILE A 58 2.49 15.93 -0.35
CA ILE A 58 2.59 14.47 -0.40
C ILE A 58 1.21 13.85 -0.51
N LEU A 59 1.03 13.00 -1.52
CA LEU A 59 -0.19 12.23 -1.79
C LEU A 59 -0.02 10.79 -1.33
N ASP A 60 -0.80 10.35 -0.35
CA ASP A 60 -0.79 8.97 0.16
C ASP A 60 -2.00 8.21 -0.41
N LEU A 61 -1.73 7.19 -1.24
CA LEU A 61 -2.72 6.41 -1.96
C LEU A 61 -2.96 5.06 -1.26
N GLY A 62 -4.19 4.86 -0.78
CA GLY A 62 -4.54 3.80 0.14
C GLY A 62 -4.10 4.12 1.57
N ALA A 63 -4.34 5.36 1.99
CA ALA A 63 -3.87 5.91 3.27
C ALA A 63 -4.45 5.21 4.51
N GLY A 64 -5.51 4.42 4.34
CA GLY A 64 -6.20 3.77 5.44
C GLY A 64 -6.67 4.76 6.49
N GLN A 65 -6.29 4.51 7.74
CA GLN A 65 -6.60 5.39 8.88
C GLN A 65 -5.57 6.53 9.08
N GLY A 66 -4.67 6.75 8.11
CA GLY A 66 -3.79 7.93 8.06
C GLY A 66 -2.57 7.87 8.96
N VAL A 67 -2.02 6.69 9.23
CA VAL A 67 -0.88 6.52 10.18
C VAL A 67 0.40 7.22 9.71
N LEU A 68 0.58 7.46 8.42
CA LEU A 68 1.73 8.18 7.86
C LEU A 68 1.62 9.70 8.04
N GLY A 69 0.40 10.24 8.06
CA GLY A 69 0.13 11.68 8.11
C GLY A 69 0.90 12.47 9.18
N PRO A 70 0.95 12.04 10.45
CA PRO A 70 1.71 12.72 11.50
C PRO A 70 3.21 12.86 11.23
N PHE A 71 3.80 11.90 10.52
CA PHE A 71 5.23 11.91 10.18
C PHE A 71 5.52 12.88 9.05
N ILE A 72 4.67 12.92 8.03
CA ILE A 72 4.76 13.87 6.91
C ILE A 72 4.54 15.31 7.41
N ALA A 73 3.53 15.54 8.26
CA ALA A 73 3.29 16.84 8.86
C ALA A 73 4.47 17.32 9.73
N ARG A 74 5.11 16.42 10.48
CA ARG A 74 6.31 16.74 11.28
C ARG A 74 7.50 17.14 10.42
N ALA A 75 7.62 16.60 9.20
CA ALA A 75 8.62 17.01 8.21
C ALA A 75 8.32 18.40 7.58
N GLY A 76 7.22 19.04 7.96
CA GLY A 76 6.80 20.34 7.41
C GLY A 76 6.13 20.23 6.04
N SER A 77 5.79 19.03 5.58
CA SER A 77 5.13 18.79 4.31
C SER A 77 3.59 18.75 4.47
N ARG A 78 2.87 19.16 3.43
CA ARG A 78 1.41 19.02 3.36
C ARG A 78 1.04 17.60 3.02
N TYR A 79 0.06 17.05 3.72
CA TYR A 79 -0.39 15.67 3.53
C TYR A 79 -1.81 15.60 2.98
N THR A 80 -2.00 14.77 1.95
CA THR A 80 -3.31 14.38 1.43
C THR A 80 -3.37 12.86 1.35
N GLY A 81 -4.22 12.24 2.17
CA GLY A 81 -4.47 10.81 2.14
C GLY A 81 -5.76 10.48 1.38
N ILE A 82 -5.72 9.46 0.55
CA ILE A 82 -6.87 8.96 -0.21
C ILE A 82 -7.10 7.50 0.13
N ASP A 83 -8.33 7.14 0.42
CA ASP A 83 -8.74 5.75 0.63
C ASP A 83 -10.17 5.53 0.12
N THR A 84 -10.47 4.32 -0.29
CA THR A 84 -11.81 3.94 -0.78
C THR A 84 -12.75 3.53 0.35
N SER A 85 -12.24 3.24 1.55
CA SER A 85 -13.03 2.86 2.71
C SER A 85 -13.59 4.09 3.44
N PRO A 86 -14.90 4.33 3.44
CA PRO A 86 -15.49 5.43 4.20
C PRO A 86 -15.22 5.32 5.70
N ARG A 87 -15.14 4.11 6.25
CA ARG A 87 -14.85 3.88 7.67
C ARG A 87 -13.41 4.26 8.02
N LEU A 88 -12.42 3.86 7.21
CA LEU A 88 -11.02 4.22 7.44
C LEU A 88 -10.79 5.71 7.25
N VAL A 89 -11.37 6.33 6.22
CA VAL A 89 -11.30 7.79 6.02
C VAL A 89 -11.93 8.55 7.19
N ALA A 90 -13.06 8.08 7.73
CA ALA A 90 -13.66 8.69 8.91
C ALA A 90 -12.76 8.59 10.15
N LEU A 91 -12.07 7.45 10.34
CA LEU A 91 -11.05 7.28 11.38
C LEU A 91 -9.89 8.24 11.20
N ALA A 92 -9.34 8.33 9.98
CA ALA A 92 -8.24 9.22 9.64
C ALA A 92 -8.59 10.69 9.92
N ARG A 93 -9.76 11.15 9.49
CA ARG A 93 -10.25 12.52 9.75
C ARG A 93 -10.39 12.83 11.24
N ARG A 94 -10.94 11.90 12.02
CA ARG A 94 -11.09 12.09 13.48
C ARG A 94 -9.74 12.17 14.20
N ARG A 95 -8.74 11.40 13.75
CA ARG A 95 -7.45 11.30 14.43
C ARG A 95 -6.42 12.32 13.97
N HIS A 96 -6.43 12.61 12.67
CA HIS A 96 -5.35 13.31 11.98
C HIS A 96 -5.85 14.44 11.08
N GLY A 97 -7.14 14.77 11.06
CA GLY A 97 -7.72 15.80 10.18
C GLY A 97 -7.12 17.20 10.38
N HIS A 98 -6.51 17.48 11.54
CA HIS A 98 -5.79 18.71 11.82
C HIS A 98 -4.36 18.74 11.23
N LEU A 99 -3.84 17.60 10.76
CA LEU A 99 -2.50 17.45 10.17
C LEU A 99 -2.50 17.36 8.65
N GLY A 100 -3.65 17.14 8.04
CA GLY A 100 -3.74 16.96 6.60
C GLY A 100 -5.17 16.69 6.12
N ARG A 101 -5.30 16.53 4.81
CA ARG A 101 -6.58 16.24 4.16
C ARG A 101 -6.76 14.75 4.00
N PHE A 102 -7.99 14.26 4.17
CA PHE A 102 -8.34 12.85 3.93
C PHE A 102 -9.57 12.80 3.01
N LEU A 103 -9.39 12.22 1.83
CA LEU A 103 -10.38 12.16 0.77
C LEU A 103 -10.89 10.73 0.59
N LEU A 104 -12.20 10.59 0.46
CA LEU A 104 -12.83 9.33 0.11
C LEU A 104 -12.86 9.21 -1.42
N GLY A 105 -12.20 8.20 -1.96
CA GLY A 105 -12.17 7.97 -3.40
C GLY A 105 -11.26 6.84 -3.83
N ASP A 106 -11.39 6.50 -5.11
CA ASP A 106 -10.63 5.43 -5.76
C ASP A 106 -9.34 5.99 -6.36
N ALA A 107 -8.20 5.51 -5.89
CA ALA A 107 -6.88 5.89 -6.38
C ALA A 107 -6.68 5.60 -7.89
N ALA A 108 -7.36 4.59 -8.43
CA ALA A 108 -7.29 4.27 -9.86
C ALA A 108 -8.07 5.27 -10.75
N ARG A 109 -8.82 6.21 -10.16
CA ARG A 109 -9.77 7.06 -10.87
C ARG A 109 -9.69 8.54 -10.49
N LEU A 110 -8.55 9.03 -9.99
CA LEU A 110 -8.36 10.42 -9.56
C LEU A 110 -8.84 11.45 -10.60
N PRO A 111 -8.55 11.31 -11.90
CA PRO A 111 -9.00 12.27 -12.89
C PRO A 111 -10.53 12.46 -12.96
N THR A 112 -11.30 11.47 -12.50
CA THR A 112 -12.77 11.50 -12.61
C THR A 112 -13.47 12.19 -11.45
N TRP A 113 -12.80 12.36 -10.30
CA TRP A 113 -13.44 12.90 -9.10
C TRP A 113 -12.57 13.89 -8.31
N ALA A 114 -11.27 13.93 -8.55
CA ALA A 114 -10.31 14.72 -7.80
C ALA A 114 -9.61 15.80 -8.67
N ALA A 115 -10.35 16.50 -9.52
CA ALA A 115 -9.78 17.43 -10.48
C ALA A 115 -8.82 18.47 -9.87
N ALA A 116 -9.05 18.90 -8.62
CA ALA A 116 -8.18 19.82 -7.89
C ALA A 116 -6.81 19.26 -7.53
N GLU A 117 -6.61 17.94 -7.62
CA GLU A 117 -5.33 17.30 -7.29
C GLU A 117 -4.39 17.19 -8.51
N ARG A 118 -4.84 17.58 -9.71
CA ARG A 118 -4.05 17.45 -10.94
C ARG A 118 -2.74 18.26 -10.87
N GLY A 119 -1.60 17.58 -10.96
CA GLY A 119 -0.28 18.23 -11.02
C GLY A 119 0.04 19.09 -9.80
N THR A 120 -0.50 18.75 -8.61
CA THR A 120 -0.34 19.56 -7.40
C THR A 120 0.57 18.95 -6.36
N HIS A 121 0.98 17.69 -6.55
CA HIS A 121 1.78 16.96 -5.57
C HIS A 121 3.24 16.81 -6.02
N ASP A 122 4.14 16.91 -5.06
CA ASP A 122 5.60 16.75 -5.25
C ASP A 122 6.02 15.29 -5.11
N ALA A 123 5.24 14.49 -4.39
CA ALA A 123 5.43 13.04 -4.31
C ALA A 123 4.12 12.30 -4.07
N ALA A 124 4.09 11.03 -4.52
CA ALA A 124 3.06 10.06 -4.14
C ALA A 124 3.67 8.90 -3.38
N VAL A 125 2.91 8.32 -2.44
CA VAL A 125 3.32 7.17 -1.67
C VAL A 125 2.23 6.10 -1.64
N PHE A 126 2.66 4.85 -1.72
CA PHE A 126 1.87 3.65 -1.50
C PHE A 126 2.50 2.88 -0.36
N MET A 127 2.01 3.05 0.86
CA MET A 127 2.53 2.34 2.02
C MET A 127 1.68 1.11 2.31
N LEU A 128 2.15 -0.07 1.89
CA LEU A 128 1.48 -1.36 2.07
C LEU A 128 0.05 -1.40 1.48
N SER A 129 -0.19 -0.67 0.39
CA SER A 129 -1.51 -0.50 -0.21
C SER A 129 -1.60 -0.95 -1.66
N ILE A 130 -0.54 -0.78 -2.47
CA ILE A 130 -0.59 -1.00 -3.92
C ILE A 130 -0.86 -2.46 -4.30
N GLN A 131 -0.44 -3.42 -3.45
CA GLN A 131 -0.73 -4.84 -3.66
C GLN A 131 -2.22 -5.17 -3.52
N ASP A 132 -3.02 -4.28 -2.95
CA ASP A 132 -4.47 -4.46 -2.76
C ASP A 132 -5.29 -3.68 -3.80
N MET A 133 -4.61 -3.07 -4.79
CA MET A 133 -5.21 -2.29 -5.86
C MET A 133 -5.13 -3.03 -7.20
N ASP A 134 -6.26 -3.11 -7.90
CA ASP A 134 -6.34 -3.75 -9.22
C ASP A 134 -7.42 -3.05 -10.07
N PRO A 135 -7.12 -2.79 -11.35
CA PRO A 135 -5.88 -3.02 -12.07
C PRO A 135 -4.77 -2.01 -11.71
N LEU A 136 -3.49 -2.43 -11.83
CA LEU A 136 -2.32 -1.62 -11.45
C LEU A 136 -2.14 -0.40 -12.34
N GLU A 137 -2.29 -0.56 -13.65
CA GLU A 137 -2.00 0.48 -14.65
C GLU A 137 -2.79 1.78 -14.42
N PRO A 138 -4.14 1.76 -14.22
CA PRO A 138 -4.90 2.95 -13.87
C PRO A 138 -4.49 3.60 -12.55
N VAL A 139 -3.97 2.83 -11.59
CA VAL A 139 -3.49 3.36 -10.30
C VAL A 139 -2.23 4.19 -10.52
N ILE A 140 -1.24 3.66 -11.28
CA ILE A 140 -0.01 4.39 -11.61
C ILE A 140 -0.31 5.59 -12.50
N ALA A 141 -1.19 5.45 -13.50
CA ALA A 141 -1.64 6.55 -14.36
C ALA A 141 -2.27 7.69 -13.54
N SER A 142 -3.14 7.37 -12.59
CA SER A 142 -3.77 8.35 -11.70
C SER A 142 -2.74 9.04 -10.79
N ALA A 143 -1.79 8.30 -10.22
CA ALA A 143 -0.72 8.87 -9.44
C ALA A 143 0.13 9.83 -10.29
N SER A 144 0.54 9.41 -11.50
CA SER A 144 1.27 10.24 -12.46
C SER A 144 0.52 11.53 -12.80
N TRP A 145 -0.79 11.45 -13.01
CA TRP A 145 -1.65 12.62 -13.31
C TRP A 145 -1.71 13.63 -12.17
N ALA A 146 -1.66 13.17 -10.92
CA ALA A 146 -1.69 14.05 -9.74
C ALA A 146 -0.33 14.71 -9.45
N LEU A 147 0.74 14.18 -10.01
CA LEU A 147 2.11 14.59 -9.72
C LEU A 147 2.63 15.68 -10.68
N ARG A 148 3.50 16.55 -10.16
CA ARG A 148 4.24 17.56 -10.90
C ARG A 148 5.38 16.96 -11.73
N GLN A 149 6.02 17.79 -12.54
CA GLN A 149 7.33 17.47 -13.10
C GLN A 149 8.39 17.35 -11.98
N ARG A 150 9.39 16.51 -12.17
CA ARG A 150 10.46 16.24 -11.20
C ARG A 150 9.94 15.71 -9.84
N SER A 151 8.77 15.08 -9.85
CA SER A 151 8.17 14.44 -8.69
C SER A 151 8.69 13.01 -8.51
N ARG A 152 8.32 12.39 -7.40
CA ARG A 152 8.68 11.01 -7.10
C ARG A 152 7.48 10.16 -6.66
N ILE A 153 7.57 8.87 -6.94
CA ILE A 153 6.65 7.86 -6.40
C ILE A 153 7.46 6.95 -5.49
N VAL A 154 6.94 6.73 -4.28
CA VAL A 154 7.46 5.73 -3.34
C VAL A 154 6.45 4.63 -3.16
N ILE A 155 6.87 3.40 -3.34
CA ILE A 155 6.07 2.19 -3.13
C ILE A 155 6.74 1.36 -2.06
N LEU A 156 6.05 1.06 -0.97
CA LEU A 156 6.43 0.03 -0.02
C LEU A 156 5.36 -1.06 -0.02
N MET A 157 5.76 -2.29 -0.27
CA MET A 157 4.84 -3.44 -0.38
C MET A 157 5.44 -4.69 0.26
N THR A 158 4.61 -5.71 0.53
CA THR A 158 5.12 -7.05 0.83
C THR A 158 5.96 -7.53 -0.34
N HIS A 159 7.11 -8.16 -0.04
CA HIS A 159 8.09 -8.49 -1.07
C HIS A 159 7.53 -9.48 -2.10
N PRO A 160 7.35 -9.09 -3.38
CA PRO A 160 6.67 -9.94 -4.35
C PRO A 160 7.36 -11.28 -4.61
N ALA A 161 8.71 -11.31 -4.56
CA ALA A 161 9.46 -12.53 -4.81
C ALA A 161 9.45 -13.49 -3.62
N PHE A 162 9.32 -13.00 -2.38
CA PHE A 162 9.46 -13.86 -1.21
C PHE A 162 8.20 -13.99 -0.36
N ARG A 163 7.21 -13.13 -0.55
CA ARG A 163 6.02 -13.05 0.30
C ARG A 163 4.72 -13.15 -0.49
N VAL A 164 4.69 -14.06 -1.49
CA VAL A 164 3.47 -14.33 -2.25
C VAL A 164 2.42 -14.93 -1.30
N PRO A 165 1.29 -14.26 -1.06
CA PRO A 165 0.29 -14.75 -0.12
C PRO A 165 -0.19 -16.14 -0.50
N ARG A 166 -0.24 -17.08 0.46
CA ARG A 166 -0.62 -18.48 0.30
C ARG A 166 0.31 -19.32 -0.62
N HIS A 167 1.12 -18.69 -1.46
CA HIS A 167 2.02 -19.33 -2.41
C HIS A 167 3.49 -19.22 -1.98
N SER A 168 3.74 -18.83 -0.75
CA SER A 168 5.07 -18.84 -0.15
C SER A 168 4.98 -19.24 1.33
N GLY A 169 6.01 -19.89 1.82
CA GLY A 169 6.05 -20.35 3.22
C GLY A 169 7.44 -20.77 3.64
N TRP A 170 7.66 -20.85 4.95
CA TRP A 170 8.85 -21.45 5.52
C TRP A 170 8.74 -22.97 5.53
N GLY A 171 9.82 -23.65 5.16
CA GLY A 171 9.98 -25.10 5.27
C GLY A 171 11.27 -25.45 5.99
N VAL A 172 11.34 -26.67 6.49
CA VAL A 172 12.52 -27.24 7.15
C VAL A 172 12.90 -28.53 6.44
N ASP A 173 14.14 -28.66 6.02
CA ASP A 173 14.74 -29.93 5.61
C ASP A 173 15.46 -30.53 6.82
N PRO A 174 14.90 -31.57 7.48
CA PRO A 174 15.49 -32.13 8.69
C PRO A 174 16.78 -32.90 8.41
N THR A 175 16.95 -33.45 7.20
CA THR A 175 18.12 -34.22 6.79
C THR A 175 19.33 -33.32 6.61
N ARG A 176 19.13 -32.17 5.94
CA ARG A 176 20.19 -31.18 5.70
C ARG A 176 20.27 -30.13 6.79
N LYS A 177 19.38 -30.15 7.78
CA LYS A 177 19.24 -29.14 8.85
C LYS A 177 19.12 -27.70 8.31
N LEU A 178 18.43 -27.56 7.17
CA LEU A 178 18.23 -26.28 6.52
C LEU A 178 16.81 -25.75 6.74
N VAL A 179 16.70 -24.45 6.91
CA VAL A 179 15.44 -23.72 6.81
C VAL A 179 15.43 -23.03 5.44
N TYR A 180 14.33 -23.17 4.70
CA TYR A 180 14.22 -22.59 3.37
C TYR A 180 12.88 -21.86 3.19
N ARG A 181 12.86 -20.94 2.24
CA ARG A 181 11.65 -20.27 1.81
C ARG A 181 11.12 -20.90 0.53
N ARG A 182 9.95 -21.57 0.61
CA ARG A 182 9.24 -22.07 -0.56
C ARG A 182 8.53 -20.90 -1.26
N LEU A 183 8.57 -20.90 -2.58
CA LEU A 183 7.87 -19.99 -3.44
C LEU A 183 7.24 -20.74 -4.61
N ASP A 184 5.95 -20.53 -4.81
CA ASP A 184 5.17 -21.13 -5.90
C ASP A 184 4.60 -20.02 -6.80
N GLY A 185 4.84 -20.08 -8.11
CA GLY A 185 4.13 -19.26 -9.09
C GLY A 185 4.48 -17.77 -9.11
N TYR A 186 5.75 -17.39 -8.91
CA TYR A 186 6.19 -15.97 -8.89
C TYR A 186 5.81 -15.17 -10.15
N LEU A 187 5.96 -15.75 -11.35
CA LEU A 187 5.68 -15.03 -12.61
C LEU A 187 4.18 -14.92 -12.93
N SER A 188 3.36 -15.69 -12.28
CA SER A 188 1.90 -15.73 -12.53
C SER A 188 1.17 -14.69 -11.70
N PRO A 189 0.53 -13.67 -12.31
CA PRO A 189 -0.33 -12.76 -11.58
C PRO A 189 -1.50 -13.50 -10.94
N MET A 190 -1.80 -13.18 -9.67
CA MET A 190 -2.85 -13.85 -8.91
C MET A 190 -3.62 -12.88 -8.02
N ALA A 191 -4.95 -13.05 -7.98
CA ALA A 191 -5.80 -12.41 -6.99
C ALA A 191 -5.98 -13.37 -5.80
N VAL A 192 -5.31 -13.10 -4.68
CA VAL A 192 -5.27 -14.00 -3.54
C VAL A 192 -6.17 -13.48 -2.41
N PRO A 193 -7.15 -14.28 -1.95
CA PRO A 193 -7.95 -13.90 -0.78
C PRO A 193 -7.05 -13.93 0.47
N MET A 194 -7.07 -12.82 1.22
CA MET A 194 -6.39 -12.69 2.50
C MET A 194 -7.21 -13.35 3.62
N LYS A 195 -6.67 -13.41 4.82
CA LYS A 195 -7.39 -13.96 5.97
C LYS A 195 -8.66 -13.12 6.21
N SER A 196 -9.81 -13.78 6.24
CA SER A 196 -11.06 -13.14 6.62
C SER A 196 -11.15 -12.93 8.15
N VAL A 197 -11.85 -11.89 8.55
CA VAL A 197 -12.38 -11.75 9.90
C VAL A 197 -13.72 -12.47 9.95
N ALA A 198 -14.07 -13.05 11.09
CA ALA A 198 -15.26 -13.87 11.24
C ALA A 198 -16.52 -13.22 10.64
N GLY A 199 -17.18 -13.93 9.73
CA GLY A 199 -18.40 -13.49 9.06
C GLY A 199 -18.22 -12.55 7.88
N GLU A 200 -17.00 -12.05 7.60
CA GLU A 200 -16.75 -11.13 6.50
C GLU A 200 -16.01 -11.80 5.34
N PRO A 201 -16.32 -11.42 4.09
CA PRO A 201 -15.54 -11.84 2.93
C PRO A 201 -14.08 -11.42 3.09
N PRO A 202 -13.11 -12.25 2.66
CA PRO A 202 -11.70 -11.90 2.76
C PRO A 202 -11.37 -10.68 1.90
N THR A 203 -10.49 -9.83 2.40
CA THR A 203 -9.80 -8.84 1.55
C THR A 203 -9.00 -9.56 0.48
N ARG A 204 -8.66 -8.87 -0.61
CA ARG A 204 -7.85 -9.44 -1.69
C ARG A 204 -6.52 -8.72 -1.78
N SER A 205 -5.46 -9.49 -2.02
CA SER A 205 -4.16 -8.98 -2.42
C SER A 205 -3.82 -9.52 -3.81
N PHE A 206 -3.22 -8.68 -4.63
CA PHE A 206 -2.90 -9.00 -6.02
C PHE A 206 -1.40 -9.20 -6.16
N HIS A 207 -1.00 -10.45 -6.27
CA HIS A 207 0.39 -10.77 -6.56
C HIS A 207 0.74 -10.41 -8.01
N ARG A 208 1.88 -9.73 -8.16
CA ARG A 208 2.51 -9.41 -9.45
C ARG A 208 4.03 -9.49 -9.30
N PRO A 209 4.76 -9.96 -10.32
CA PRO A 209 6.22 -9.90 -10.32
C PRO A 209 6.73 -8.47 -10.17
N ILE A 210 7.93 -8.29 -9.62
CA ILE A 210 8.57 -6.96 -9.46
C ILE A 210 8.61 -6.20 -10.79
N GLY A 211 8.95 -6.90 -11.88
CA GLY A 211 9.00 -6.30 -13.23
C GLY A 211 7.69 -5.65 -13.67
N THR A 212 6.53 -6.13 -13.20
CA THR A 212 5.23 -5.51 -13.51
C THR A 212 5.14 -4.10 -12.92
N TYR A 213 5.60 -3.89 -11.68
CA TYR A 213 5.61 -2.57 -11.05
C TYR A 213 6.59 -1.62 -11.71
N VAL A 214 7.81 -2.11 -11.99
CA VAL A 214 8.87 -1.31 -12.64
C VAL A 214 8.43 -0.87 -14.04
N ASN A 215 7.85 -1.77 -14.83
CA ASN A 215 7.39 -1.47 -16.18
C ASN A 215 6.18 -0.53 -16.18
N ALA A 216 5.24 -0.68 -15.22
CA ALA A 216 4.12 0.24 -15.07
C ALA A 216 4.60 1.66 -14.69
N LEU A 217 5.60 1.79 -13.84
CA LEU A 217 6.23 3.09 -13.53
C LEU A 217 6.90 3.69 -14.78
N ALA A 218 7.69 2.89 -15.50
CA ALA A 218 8.39 3.33 -16.69
C ALA A 218 7.45 3.79 -17.81
N SER A 219 6.32 3.08 -18.04
CA SER A 219 5.32 3.45 -19.05
C SER A 219 4.61 4.79 -18.75
N HIS A 220 4.73 5.29 -17.51
CA HIS A 220 4.19 6.58 -17.08
C HIS A 220 5.27 7.65 -16.83
N GLY A 221 6.49 7.44 -17.36
CA GLY A 221 7.58 8.41 -17.30
C GLY A 221 8.31 8.47 -15.96
N PHE A 222 8.39 7.34 -15.24
CA PHE A 222 9.15 7.23 -14.00
C PHE A 222 10.27 6.20 -14.12
N ALA A 223 11.48 6.58 -13.70
CA ALA A 223 12.62 5.67 -13.59
C ALA A 223 12.84 5.31 -12.13
N VAL A 224 12.96 4.00 -11.82
CA VAL A 224 13.33 3.54 -10.49
C VAL A 224 14.79 3.91 -10.25
N ASP A 225 15.04 4.70 -9.21
CA ASP A 225 16.37 5.19 -8.82
C ASP A 225 16.85 4.64 -7.47
N ALA A 226 15.93 4.08 -6.67
CA ALA A 226 16.28 3.39 -5.42
C ALA A 226 15.38 2.18 -5.18
N MET A 227 15.98 1.13 -4.64
CA MET A 227 15.32 -0.10 -4.21
C MET A 227 15.83 -0.47 -2.82
N LEU A 228 14.91 -0.81 -1.91
CA LEU A 228 15.20 -1.16 -0.54
C LEU A 228 14.52 -2.48 -0.20
N GLU A 229 15.29 -3.46 0.26
CA GLU A 229 14.75 -4.74 0.74
C GLU A 229 14.86 -4.79 2.26
N LEU A 230 13.73 -4.99 2.93
CA LEU A 230 13.66 -4.95 4.39
C LEU A 230 13.45 -6.35 4.96
N PRO A 231 14.27 -6.77 5.94
CA PRO A 231 14.09 -8.04 6.63
C PRO A 231 12.81 -8.03 7.48
N ASP A 232 12.42 -9.22 7.95
CA ASP A 232 11.38 -9.34 8.98
C ASP A 232 11.90 -8.88 10.34
N LEU A 233 10.99 -8.53 11.24
CA LEU A 233 11.37 -8.17 12.61
C LEU A 233 11.99 -9.38 13.32
N PRO A 234 13.03 -9.15 14.15
CA PRO A 234 13.59 -10.19 14.99
C PRO A 234 12.50 -10.85 15.84
N ALA A 235 12.57 -12.17 15.99
CA ALA A 235 11.60 -12.97 16.74
C ALA A 235 11.75 -12.81 18.27
N ALA A 236 11.81 -11.59 18.76
CA ALA A 236 11.84 -11.32 20.19
C ALA A 236 10.58 -11.88 20.87
N GLY A 237 10.77 -12.72 21.92
CA GLY A 237 9.67 -13.30 22.71
C GLY A 237 9.01 -14.57 22.13
N ARG A 238 9.47 -15.13 21.01
CA ARG A 238 8.95 -16.38 20.48
C ARG A 238 9.68 -17.64 21.03
N PRO A 239 9.01 -18.82 21.13
CA PRO A 239 9.62 -20.06 21.61
C PRO A 239 10.89 -20.45 20.85
N ALA A 240 11.83 -21.16 21.50
CA ALA A 240 13.15 -21.51 20.95
C ALA A 240 13.09 -22.29 19.61
N VAL A 241 12.07 -23.13 19.40
CA VAL A 241 11.85 -23.86 18.14
C VAL A 241 11.51 -22.89 17.01
N ALA A 242 10.69 -21.86 17.28
CA ALA A 242 10.38 -20.81 16.33
C ALA A 242 11.61 -19.91 16.05
N ARG A 243 12.53 -19.73 17.01
CA ARG A 243 13.75 -18.96 16.84
C ARG A 243 14.75 -19.60 15.86
N ARG A 244 14.88 -20.93 15.85
CA ARG A 244 15.75 -21.66 14.89
C ARG A 244 15.21 -21.61 13.47
N SER A 245 13.86 -21.71 13.29
CA SER A 245 13.24 -21.55 11.97
C SER A 245 13.22 -20.10 11.48
N LEU A 246 13.42 -19.13 12.38
CA LEU A 246 13.37 -17.68 12.13
C LEU A 246 14.74 -17.03 11.96
N ALA A 247 15.85 -17.77 12.18
CA ALA A 247 17.19 -17.26 11.86
C ALA A 247 17.36 -16.92 10.36
N GLY A 248 16.61 -17.60 9.47
CA GLY A 248 16.52 -17.25 8.05
C GLY A 248 15.64 -16.04 7.73
N ASN A 249 14.88 -15.50 8.69
CA ASN A 249 14.01 -14.33 8.45
C ASN A 249 14.80 -13.04 8.26
N VAL A 250 16.00 -12.93 8.80
CA VAL A 250 16.84 -11.73 8.66
C VAL A 250 17.47 -11.61 7.27
N ASP A 251 17.64 -12.71 6.53
CA ASP A 251 18.28 -12.71 5.21
C ASP A 251 17.29 -12.79 4.04
N ILE A 252 16.00 -13.09 4.32
CA ILE A 252 14.96 -13.13 3.30
C ILE A 252 13.96 -12.00 3.53
N PRO A 253 13.87 -11.03 2.59
CA PRO A 253 13.11 -9.81 2.81
C PRO A 253 11.61 -10.05 3.07
N LEU A 254 11.06 -9.21 3.95
CA LEU A 254 9.63 -9.10 4.19
C LEU A 254 8.99 -8.08 3.26
N PHE A 255 9.61 -6.91 3.15
CA PHE A 255 9.10 -5.81 2.34
C PHE A 255 10.07 -5.40 1.24
N LEU A 256 9.50 -4.87 0.17
CA LEU A 256 10.19 -4.21 -0.92
C LEU A 256 9.76 -2.74 -0.96
N GLY A 257 10.74 -1.84 -0.88
CA GLY A 257 10.59 -0.41 -1.14
C GLY A 257 11.16 -0.05 -2.51
N LEU A 258 10.45 0.77 -3.26
CA LEU A 258 10.90 1.34 -4.52
C LEU A 258 10.71 2.85 -4.48
N ARG A 259 11.71 3.59 -4.94
CA ARG A 259 11.55 4.99 -5.31
C ARG A 259 11.72 5.12 -6.81
N ALA A 260 10.82 5.87 -7.44
CA ALA A 260 10.90 6.19 -8.86
C ALA A 260 10.75 7.70 -9.06
N ILE A 261 11.61 8.28 -9.86
CA ILE A 261 11.64 9.71 -10.15
C ILE A 261 11.06 9.95 -11.54
N ARG A 262 10.28 10.99 -11.69
CA ARG A 262 9.72 11.42 -12.96
C ARG A 262 10.82 11.96 -13.84
N THR A 263 11.00 11.37 -15.02
CA THR A 263 11.99 11.70 -16.04
C THR A 263 11.47 12.74 -17.03
#